data_01b161c8743c28bde7f0d352c605b005
#
_entry.id   01b161c8743c28bde7f0d352c605b005
#
_cell.length_a   1.000
_cell.length_b   1.000
_cell.length_c   1.000
_cell.angle_alpha   90.00
_cell.angle_beta   90.00
_cell.angle_gamma   90.00
#
_symmetry.space_group_name_H-M   'P 1'
#
loop_
_entity.id
_entity.type
_entity.pdbx_description
1 polymer ?
#
loop_
_entity_poly.entity_id
_entity_poly.type
_entity_poly.pdbx_seq_one_letter_code
_entity_poly.pdbx_strand_id
1 'polypeptide(L)'
;MLRSILIILLLLATPASYAQQPDGEAHFALPFDFPIYFSGNFGELRSNHFHGGLDFKTQGAVGKPVRAVADGYISRIKVDHGSGYILNVVHDNGYTTINRHLSAFVGEIARLVEEKQYQEESWEVEIFPEKHQYRVRAGEVIALSGNTGYSFGPHLHWDMFETVTDDYIDPLQFFLDRVVD
;
A
#
# COMPACT_ATOMS: atom_id res chain seq x y z
N MET A 1 70.56 -3.08 -5.01
CA MET A 1 69.73 -2.59 -3.92
C MET A 1 68.36 -2.21 -4.52
N LEU A 2 67.40 -3.12 -4.52
CA LEU A 2 66.03 -2.86 -4.99
C LEU A 2 65.20 -2.32 -3.81
N ARG A 3 64.67 -1.10 -3.92
CA ARG A 3 63.75 -0.53 -2.95
C ARG A 3 62.32 -0.90 -3.38
N SER A 4 61.69 -1.80 -2.62
CA SER A 4 60.29 -2.14 -2.79
C SER A 4 59.42 -0.99 -2.29
N ILE A 5 58.63 -0.43 -3.19
CA ILE A 5 57.60 0.58 -2.85
C ILE A 5 56.34 -0.17 -2.49
N LEU A 6 55.95 -0.10 -1.23
CA LEU A 6 54.67 -0.66 -0.74
C LEU A 6 53.56 0.37 -1.01
N ILE A 7 52.72 0.10 -1.98
CA ILE A 7 51.49 0.91 -2.25
C ILE A 7 50.40 0.42 -1.32
N ILE A 8 50.10 1.23 -0.29
CA ILE A 8 48.94 1.01 0.59
C ILE A 8 47.72 1.58 -0.12
N LEU A 9 46.84 0.70 -0.62
CA LEU A 9 45.56 1.09 -1.15
C LEU A 9 44.62 1.39 0.02
N LEU A 10 44.37 2.67 0.30
CA LEU A 10 43.36 3.11 1.28
C LEU A 10 41.97 2.95 0.62
N LEU A 11 41.26 1.91 0.98
CA LEU A 11 39.80 1.75 0.67
C LEU A 11 39.06 2.78 1.51
N LEU A 12 38.69 3.90 0.90
CA LEU A 12 37.70 4.82 1.47
C LEU A 12 36.34 4.16 1.41
N ALA A 13 35.93 3.56 2.52
CA ALA A 13 34.55 3.16 2.72
C ALA A 13 33.71 4.44 2.78
N THR A 14 32.94 4.73 1.73
CA THR A 14 31.92 5.77 1.77
C THR A 14 30.88 5.33 2.81
N PRO A 15 30.57 6.14 3.83
CA PRO A 15 29.48 5.81 4.73
C PRO A 15 28.20 5.70 3.89
N ALA A 16 27.50 4.58 4.04
CA ALA A 16 26.14 4.45 3.52
C ALA A 16 25.36 5.64 4.07
N SER A 17 24.89 6.49 3.17
CA SER A 17 24.00 7.60 3.53
C SER A 17 22.70 6.95 4.01
N TYR A 18 22.55 6.78 5.32
CA TYR A 18 21.24 6.54 5.91
C TYR A 18 20.40 7.74 5.54
N ALA A 19 19.37 7.52 4.73
CA ALA A 19 18.33 8.51 4.51
C ALA A 19 17.80 8.89 5.88
N GLN A 20 18.07 10.13 6.29
CA GLN A 20 17.58 10.68 7.54
C GLN A 20 16.06 10.66 7.45
N GLN A 21 15.39 9.86 8.30
CA GLN A 21 13.96 9.95 8.47
C GLN A 21 13.64 11.39 8.86
N PRO A 22 12.67 12.05 8.23
CA PRO A 22 12.26 13.37 8.67
C PRO A 22 11.78 13.28 10.12
N ASP A 23 12.33 14.09 11.01
CA ASP A 23 11.93 14.25 12.43
C ASP A 23 10.54 14.91 12.50
N GLY A 24 9.50 14.17 12.08
CA GLY A 24 8.11 14.59 12.11
C GLY A 24 7.24 13.34 12.09
N GLU A 25 6.23 13.29 12.95
CA GLU A 25 5.21 12.26 12.91
C GLU A 25 4.69 12.12 11.47
N ALA A 26 4.67 10.89 10.95
CA ALA A 26 4.16 10.62 9.61
C ALA A 26 2.67 10.96 9.58
N HIS A 27 2.32 12.04 8.89
CA HIS A 27 0.93 12.44 8.73
C HIS A 27 0.29 11.66 7.59
N PHE A 28 -0.83 10.98 7.91
CA PHE A 28 -1.65 10.28 6.92
C PHE A 28 -3.04 10.92 6.83
N ALA A 29 -3.54 11.07 5.61
CA ALA A 29 -4.96 11.32 5.37
C ALA A 29 -5.77 10.05 5.69
N LEU A 30 -7.08 10.19 5.88
CA LEU A 30 -7.97 9.03 5.96
C LEU A 30 -8.25 8.48 4.55
N PRO A 31 -8.43 7.15 4.41
CA PRO A 31 -8.76 6.55 3.11
C PRO A 31 -10.18 6.88 2.63
N PHE A 32 -11.03 7.45 3.50
CA PHE A 32 -12.40 7.86 3.21
C PHE A 32 -12.68 9.27 3.75
N ASP A 33 -13.70 9.93 3.18
CA ASP A 33 -14.17 11.26 3.57
C ASP A 33 -15.44 11.24 4.46
N PHE A 34 -15.74 10.08 5.05
CA PHE A 34 -16.83 9.88 5.99
C PHE A 34 -16.30 9.30 7.32
N PRO A 35 -17.11 9.32 8.41
CA PRO A 35 -16.69 8.76 9.71
C PRO A 35 -16.23 7.32 9.62
N ILE A 36 -15.04 7.03 10.18
CA ILE A 36 -14.38 5.73 10.09
C ILE A 36 -14.87 4.82 11.22
N TYR A 37 -15.28 3.61 10.84
CA TYR A 37 -15.56 2.49 11.73
C TYR A 37 -14.85 1.25 11.22
N PHE A 38 -14.41 0.37 12.13
CA PHE A 38 -13.76 -0.89 11.77
C PHE A 38 -14.70 -2.07 11.92
N SER A 39 -14.50 -3.10 11.09
CA SER A 39 -15.08 -4.43 11.23
C SER A 39 -14.01 -5.48 11.57
N GLY A 40 -12.74 -5.12 11.49
CA GLY A 40 -11.59 -5.96 11.84
C GLY A 40 -10.40 -5.10 12.23
N ASN A 41 -9.70 -5.51 13.29
CA ASN A 41 -8.53 -4.81 13.81
C ASN A 41 -7.24 -5.54 13.45
N PHE A 42 -6.12 -4.81 13.48
CA PHE A 42 -4.79 -5.38 13.33
C PHE A 42 -4.52 -6.42 14.42
N GLY A 43 -3.88 -7.53 14.05
CA GLY A 43 -3.51 -8.60 14.98
C GLY A 43 -4.67 -9.51 15.42
N GLU A 44 -5.90 -9.32 14.92
CA GLU A 44 -7.00 -10.25 15.21
C GLU A 44 -6.69 -11.65 14.72
N LEU A 45 -7.01 -12.66 15.53
CA LEU A 45 -6.89 -14.06 15.14
C LEU A 45 -7.96 -14.41 14.08
N ARG A 46 -7.53 -14.84 12.93
CA ARG A 46 -8.36 -15.40 11.87
C ARG A 46 -8.19 -16.94 11.85
N SER A 47 -8.92 -17.63 10.99
CA SER A 47 -8.91 -19.10 10.96
C SER A 47 -7.53 -19.71 10.70
N ASN A 48 -6.63 -19.03 10.00
CA ASN A 48 -5.31 -19.54 9.58
C ASN A 48 -4.18 -18.52 9.63
N HIS A 49 -4.44 -17.29 10.08
CA HIS A 49 -3.44 -16.21 10.16
C HIS A 49 -3.88 -15.13 11.15
N PHE A 50 -2.99 -14.21 11.48
CA PHE A 50 -3.34 -12.96 12.14
C PHE A 50 -3.69 -11.92 11.09
N HIS A 51 -4.71 -11.08 11.37
CA HIS A 51 -5.12 -10.00 10.49
C HIS A 51 -4.01 -8.96 10.37
N GLY A 52 -3.52 -8.73 9.14
CA GLY A 52 -2.34 -7.89 8.88
C GLY A 52 -2.63 -6.39 8.80
N GLY A 53 -3.90 -5.97 8.90
CA GLY A 53 -4.31 -4.59 8.70
C GLY A 53 -5.60 -4.22 9.43
N LEU A 54 -6.31 -3.25 8.87
CA LEU A 54 -7.63 -2.80 9.35
C LEU A 54 -8.70 -3.09 8.29
N ASP A 55 -9.87 -3.53 8.72
CA ASP A 55 -11.04 -3.64 7.86
C ASP A 55 -11.96 -2.43 8.06
N PHE A 56 -11.92 -1.47 7.15
CA PHE A 56 -12.76 -0.27 7.17
C PHE A 56 -14.17 -0.58 6.67
N LYS A 57 -15.19 -0.28 7.49
CA LYS A 57 -16.59 -0.36 7.06
C LYS A 57 -16.88 0.68 5.99
N THR A 58 -17.55 0.26 4.92
CA THR A 58 -17.93 1.11 3.79
C THR A 58 -19.42 1.42 3.77
N GLN A 59 -20.01 1.56 4.95
CA GLN A 59 -21.45 1.83 5.13
C GLN A 59 -22.37 0.75 4.49
N GLY A 60 -21.90 -0.50 4.42
CA GLY A 60 -22.60 -1.62 3.82
C GLY A 60 -22.70 -1.57 2.28
N ALA A 61 -21.92 -0.71 1.61
CA ALA A 61 -21.97 -0.50 0.18
C ALA A 61 -20.61 -0.67 -0.49
N VAL A 62 -20.62 -1.13 -1.74
CA VAL A 62 -19.47 -1.09 -2.65
C VAL A 62 -19.39 0.26 -3.37
N GLY A 63 -18.25 0.56 -3.99
CA GLY A 63 -18.08 1.75 -4.83
C GLY A 63 -17.77 3.03 -4.07
N LYS A 64 -17.44 2.98 -2.79
CA LYS A 64 -16.98 4.16 -2.05
C LYS A 64 -15.57 4.56 -2.54
N PRO A 65 -15.33 5.86 -2.81
CA PRO A 65 -14.00 6.33 -3.21
C PRO A 65 -12.95 6.03 -2.15
N VAL A 66 -11.92 5.26 -2.52
CA VAL A 66 -10.73 5.00 -1.70
C VAL A 66 -9.66 6.02 -2.08
N ARG A 67 -9.11 6.71 -1.09
CA ARG A 67 -8.13 7.78 -1.27
C ARG A 67 -6.74 7.35 -0.84
N ALA A 68 -5.72 7.84 -1.55
CA ALA A 68 -4.33 7.72 -1.10
C ALA A 68 -4.15 8.47 0.22
N VAL A 69 -3.53 7.83 1.19
CA VAL A 69 -3.37 8.38 2.55
C VAL A 69 -2.18 9.33 2.68
N ALA A 70 -1.23 9.28 1.74
CA ALA A 70 -0.09 10.18 1.63
C ALA A 70 0.37 10.24 0.16
N ASP A 71 1.21 11.22 -0.17
CA ASP A 71 1.87 11.30 -1.48
C ASP A 71 2.71 10.04 -1.72
N GLY A 72 2.77 9.58 -2.97
CA GLY A 72 3.49 8.37 -3.29
C GLY A 72 3.33 7.95 -4.75
N TYR A 73 3.46 6.65 -5.00
CA TYR A 73 3.24 6.07 -6.33
C TYR A 73 2.69 4.64 -6.21
N ILE A 74 1.93 4.24 -7.23
CA ILE A 74 1.41 2.87 -7.33
C ILE A 74 2.57 1.95 -7.73
N SER A 75 2.84 0.95 -6.88
CA SER A 75 3.95 0.01 -7.06
C SER A 75 3.52 -1.38 -7.51
N ARG A 76 2.25 -1.74 -7.26
CA ARG A 76 1.70 -3.03 -7.66
C ARG A 76 0.20 -2.92 -7.86
N ILE A 77 -0.29 -3.56 -8.91
CA ILE A 77 -1.71 -3.69 -9.23
C ILE A 77 -1.96 -5.18 -9.46
N LYS A 78 -2.95 -5.74 -8.77
CA LYS A 78 -3.25 -7.15 -8.92
C LYS A 78 -4.75 -7.39 -8.91
N VAL A 79 -5.17 -8.40 -9.68
CA VAL A 79 -6.51 -8.98 -9.64
C VAL A 79 -6.35 -10.48 -9.46
N ASP A 80 -6.91 -11.03 -8.39
CA ASP A 80 -6.90 -12.47 -8.14
C ASP A 80 -8.19 -12.95 -7.43
N HIS A 81 -8.38 -14.27 -7.38
CA HIS A 81 -9.56 -14.86 -6.74
C HIS A 81 -9.54 -14.76 -5.22
N GLY A 82 -8.36 -14.63 -4.59
CA GLY A 82 -8.20 -14.61 -3.14
C GLY A 82 -8.56 -13.26 -2.53
N SER A 83 -7.85 -12.21 -2.93
CA SER A 83 -8.02 -10.86 -2.38
C SER A 83 -8.78 -9.91 -3.30
N GLY A 84 -9.20 -10.38 -4.47
CA GLY A 84 -9.93 -9.58 -5.46
C GLY A 84 -9.05 -8.56 -6.16
N TYR A 85 -9.52 -7.33 -6.27
CA TYR A 85 -8.75 -6.19 -6.80
C TYR A 85 -7.88 -5.62 -5.71
N ILE A 86 -6.58 -5.49 -5.99
CA ILE A 86 -5.54 -5.09 -5.02
C ILE A 86 -4.71 -3.94 -5.59
N LEU A 87 -4.47 -2.92 -4.78
CA LEU A 87 -3.63 -1.78 -5.15
C LEU A 87 -2.62 -1.49 -4.04
N ASN A 88 -1.33 -1.55 -4.37
CA ASN A 88 -0.25 -1.17 -3.47
C ASN A 88 0.26 0.23 -3.81
N VAL A 89 0.44 1.04 -2.78
CA VAL A 89 1.00 2.40 -2.89
C VAL A 89 2.21 2.51 -1.99
N VAL A 90 3.37 2.83 -2.57
CA VAL A 90 4.57 3.21 -1.83
C VAL A 90 4.52 4.71 -1.61
N HIS A 91 4.53 5.12 -0.35
CA HIS A 91 4.44 6.52 0.06
C HIS A 91 5.83 7.15 0.25
N ASP A 92 5.93 8.44 -0.02
CA ASP A 92 7.18 9.19 0.09
C ASP A 92 7.67 9.32 1.54
N ASN A 93 6.81 9.03 2.53
CA ASN A 93 7.11 9.03 3.95
C ASN A 93 7.66 7.70 4.49
N GLY A 94 8.01 6.75 3.62
CA GLY A 94 8.66 5.50 3.99
C GLY A 94 7.73 4.32 4.29
N TYR A 95 6.42 4.49 4.11
CA TYR A 95 5.43 3.44 4.32
C TYR A 95 4.85 2.95 3.00
N THR A 96 4.34 1.72 3.02
CA THR A 96 3.57 1.15 1.90
C THR A 96 2.21 0.71 2.39
N THR A 97 1.18 0.99 1.60
CA THR A 97 -0.19 0.53 1.88
C THR A 97 -0.68 -0.44 0.83
N ILE A 98 -1.48 -1.43 1.25
CA ILE A 98 -2.16 -2.36 0.36
C ILE A 98 -3.65 -2.21 0.56
N ASN A 99 -4.37 -1.92 -0.51
CA ASN A 99 -5.81 -1.80 -0.54
C ASN A 99 -6.38 -3.05 -1.22
N ARG A 100 -7.24 -3.82 -0.53
CA ARG A 100 -7.79 -5.09 -1.04
C ARG A 100 -9.32 -5.07 -1.09
N HIS A 101 -9.87 -6.10 -1.73
CA HIS A 101 -11.30 -6.29 -1.93
C HIS A 101 -11.98 -5.15 -2.70
N LEU A 102 -11.20 -4.40 -3.48
CA LEU A 102 -11.69 -3.27 -4.27
C LEU A 102 -12.71 -3.75 -5.32
N SER A 103 -13.60 -2.86 -5.76
CA SER A 103 -14.55 -3.16 -6.85
C SER A 103 -14.05 -2.66 -8.21
N ALA A 104 -13.21 -1.64 -8.22
CA ALA A 104 -12.63 -1.10 -9.44
C ALA A 104 -11.39 -0.26 -9.15
N PHE A 105 -10.49 -0.20 -10.11
CA PHE A 105 -9.48 0.83 -10.23
C PHE A 105 -10.05 2.06 -10.95
N VAL A 106 -9.36 3.18 -10.92
CA VAL A 106 -9.81 4.42 -11.58
C VAL A 106 -8.78 4.92 -12.61
N GLY A 107 -9.23 5.77 -13.51
CA GLY A 107 -8.36 6.48 -14.45
C GLY A 107 -7.52 5.56 -15.35
N GLU A 108 -6.21 5.84 -15.40
CA GLU A 108 -5.27 5.10 -16.25
C GLU A 108 -5.07 3.66 -15.76
N ILE A 109 -5.13 3.43 -14.45
CA ILE A 109 -4.95 2.09 -13.87
C ILE A 109 -6.07 1.15 -14.31
N ALA A 110 -7.32 1.62 -14.36
CA ALA A 110 -8.44 0.81 -14.84
C ALA A 110 -8.23 0.36 -16.29
N ARG A 111 -7.79 1.27 -17.16
CA ARG A 111 -7.50 0.94 -18.57
C ARG A 111 -6.33 -0.03 -18.72
N LEU A 112 -5.25 0.21 -17.97
CA LEU A 112 -4.07 -0.66 -17.97
C LEU A 112 -4.43 -2.11 -17.59
N VAL A 113 -5.24 -2.28 -16.55
CA VAL A 113 -5.68 -3.61 -16.11
C VAL A 113 -6.56 -4.27 -17.17
N GLU A 114 -7.55 -3.55 -17.72
CA GLU A 114 -8.41 -4.07 -18.77
C GLU A 114 -7.61 -4.50 -20.00
N GLU A 115 -6.69 -3.66 -20.49
CA GLU A 115 -5.80 -3.99 -21.62
C GLU A 115 -4.97 -5.23 -21.33
N LYS A 116 -4.41 -5.34 -20.11
CA LYS A 116 -3.60 -6.48 -19.70
C LYS A 116 -4.43 -7.78 -19.63
N GLN A 117 -5.64 -7.73 -19.10
CA GLN A 117 -6.57 -8.85 -19.04
C GLN A 117 -6.92 -9.37 -20.45
N TYR A 118 -7.19 -8.47 -21.40
CA TYR A 118 -7.44 -8.86 -22.79
C TYR A 118 -6.18 -9.43 -23.48
N GLN A 119 -5.00 -8.85 -23.24
CA GLN A 119 -3.74 -9.34 -23.82
C GLN A 119 -3.36 -10.72 -23.33
N GLU A 120 -3.62 -11.01 -22.05
CA GLU A 120 -3.29 -12.31 -21.44
C GLU A 120 -4.43 -13.33 -21.51
N GLU A 121 -5.60 -12.90 -22.04
CA GLU A 121 -6.82 -13.70 -22.04
C GLU A 121 -7.14 -14.27 -20.64
N SER A 122 -6.87 -13.48 -19.60
CA SER A 122 -6.98 -13.84 -18.20
C SER A 122 -7.71 -12.77 -17.40
N TRP A 123 -8.58 -13.21 -16.48
CA TRP A 123 -9.15 -12.30 -15.48
C TRP A 123 -8.12 -11.92 -14.40
N GLU A 124 -7.25 -12.88 -14.03
CA GLU A 124 -6.17 -12.62 -13.08
C GLU A 124 -5.00 -11.96 -13.78
N VAL A 125 -4.53 -10.87 -13.20
CA VAL A 125 -3.36 -10.14 -13.71
C VAL A 125 -2.55 -9.60 -12.54
N GLU A 126 -1.26 -9.43 -12.77
CA GLU A 126 -0.35 -8.78 -11.84
C GLU A 126 0.60 -7.87 -12.61
N ILE A 127 0.63 -6.59 -12.22
CA ILE A 127 1.38 -5.54 -12.90
C ILE A 127 2.25 -4.83 -11.88
N PHE A 128 3.52 -4.68 -12.20
CA PHE A 128 4.49 -3.90 -11.42
C PHE A 128 4.92 -2.71 -12.27
N PRO A 129 4.27 -1.53 -12.08
CA PRO A 129 4.69 -0.33 -12.79
C PRO A 129 6.11 0.08 -12.44
N GLU A 130 6.77 0.82 -13.34
CA GLU A 130 8.05 1.42 -13.03
C GLU A 130 7.91 2.40 -11.84
N LYS A 131 8.98 2.50 -11.06
CA LYS A 131 9.01 3.40 -9.91
C LYS A 131 8.63 4.83 -10.34
N HIS A 132 7.67 5.41 -9.61
CA HIS A 132 7.10 6.75 -9.87
C HIS A 132 6.33 6.93 -11.19
N GLN A 133 6.04 5.86 -11.95
CA GLN A 133 5.26 5.93 -13.18
C GLN A 133 3.84 6.48 -12.95
N TYR A 134 3.18 5.99 -11.91
CA TYR A 134 1.83 6.44 -11.51
C TYR A 134 1.90 7.09 -10.14
N ARG A 135 2.16 8.40 -10.14
CA ARG A 135 2.19 9.21 -8.92
C ARG A 135 0.78 9.45 -8.41
N VAL A 136 0.64 9.47 -7.08
CA VAL A 136 -0.60 9.82 -6.38
C VAL A 136 -0.32 10.87 -5.33
N ARG A 137 -1.34 11.68 -5.02
CA ARG A 137 -1.29 12.69 -3.95
C ARG A 137 -2.19 12.27 -2.80
N ALA A 138 -1.85 12.70 -1.60
CA ALA A 138 -2.71 12.53 -0.43
C ALA A 138 -4.13 13.05 -0.71
N GLY A 139 -5.14 12.24 -0.41
CA GLY A 139 -6.55 12.55 -0.68
C GLY A 139 -7.04 12.27 -2.11
N GLU A 140 -6.16 11.92 -3.04
CA GLU A 140 -6.53 11.54 -4.41
C GLU A 140 -7.29 10.21 -4.41
N VAL A 141 -8.38 10.12 -5.19
CA VAL A 141 -9.13 8.87 -5.36
C VAL A 141 -8.32 7.92 -6.25
N ILE A 142 -7.94 6.78 -5.70
CA ILE A 142 -7.10 5.76 -6.37
C ILE A 142 -7.85 4.50 -6.76
N ALA A 143 -8.98 4.22 -6.10
CA ALA A 143 -9.81 3.04 -6.35
C ALA A 143 -11.22 3.22 -5.79
N LEU A 144 -12.07 2.22 -5.99
CA LEU A 144 -13.39 2.11 -5.38
C LEU A 144 -13.43 0.88 -4.45
N SER A 145 -13.97 1.05 -3.24
CA SER A 145 -14.14 -0.04 -2.28
C SER A 145 -15.10 -1.11 -2.80
N GLY A 146 -14.94 -2.34 -2.33
CA GLY A 146 -15.70 -3.43 -2.89
C GLY A 146 -16.01 -4.56 -1.91
N ASN A 147 -16.17 -5.75 -2.52
CA ASN A 147 -16.41 -7.02 -1.85
C ASN A 147 -15.88 -8.17 -2.72
N THR A 148 -14.78 -7.95 -3.44
CA THR A 148 -14.19 -8.93 -4.35
C THR A 148 -13.22 -9.86 -3.61
N GLY A 149 -12.98 -11.06 -4.15
CA GLY A 149 -12.19 -12.09 -3.48
C GLY A 149 -12.91 -12.74 -2.29
N TYR A 150 -12.15 -13.30 -1.35
CA TYR A 150 -12.70 -13.89 -0.11
C TYR A 150 -13.09 -12.76 0.86
N SER A 151 -14.31 -12.28 0.74
CA SER A 151 -14.89 -11.22 1.55
C SER A 151 -16.33 -11.54 1.92
N PHE A 152 -16.72 -11.33 3.18
CA PHE A 152 -18.05 -11.63 3.69
C PHE A 152 -19.02 -10.44 3.62
N GLY A 153 -18.59 -9.30 3.12
CA GLY A 153 -19.41 -8.10 3.00
C GLY A 153 -18.57 -6.89 2.57
N PRO A 154 -19.23 -5.81 2.09
CA PRO A 154 -18.54 -4.62 1.62
C PRO A 154 -17.64 -3.99 2.70
N HIS A 155 -16.34 -3.94 2.46
CA HIS A 155 -15.34 -3.30 3.31
C HIS A 155 -14.08 -2.97 2.49
N LEU A 156 -13.17 -2.20 3.06
CA LEU A 156 -11.81 -2.04 2.59
C LEU A 156 -10.89 -2.75 3.58
N HIS A 157 -10.23 -3.83 3.16
CA HIS A 157 -9.10 -4.37 3.89
C HIS A 157 -7.86 -3.56 3.53
N TRP A 158 -7.17 -3.05 4.54
CA TRP A 158 -6.09 -2.10 4.35
C TRP A 158 -4.90 -2.42 5.25
N ASP A 159 -3.81 -2.88 4.63
CA ASP A 159 -2.56 -3.16 5.30
C ASP A 159 -1.63 -1.95 5.22
N MET A 160 -0.76 -1.81 6.23
CA MET A 160 0.37 -0.88 6.23
C MET A 160 1.63 -1.59 6.68
N PHE A 161 2.75 -1.27 6.03
CA PHE A 161 4.06 -1.76 6.45
C PHE A 161 5.17 -0.74 6.15
N GLU A 162 6.26 -0.84 6.87
CA GLU A 162 7.45 -0.05 6.59
C GLU A 162 8.10 -0.53 5.29
N THR A 163 8.33 0.38 4.35
CA THR A 163 8.77 0.01 2.98
C THR A 163 10.13 -0.66 2.92
N VAL A 164 11.02 -0.35 3.88
CA VAL A 164 12.40 -0.86 3.87
C VAL A 164 12.53 -2.23 4.52
N THR A 165 11.81 -2.45 5.62
CA THR A 165 11.91 -3.68 6.43
C THR A 165 10.85 -4.72 6.07
N ASP A 166 9.79 -4.31 5.36
CA ASP A 166 8.57 -5.10 5.12
C ASP A 166 7.83 -5.52 6.41
N ASP A 167 8.10 -4.84 7.54
CA ASP A 167 7.42 -5.09 8.79
C ASP A 167 6.00 -4.51 8.76
N TYR A 168 5.00 -5.36 9.01
CA TYR A 168 3.62 -4.93 9.16
C TYR A 168 3.45 -4.09 10.42
N ILE A 169 2.71 -3.01 10.31
CA ILE A 169 2.49 -2.03 11.37
C ILE A 169 1.00 -1.94 11.66
N ASP A 170 0.63 -1.80 12.95
CA ASP A 170 -0.74 -1.44 13.30
C ASP A 170 -1.05 -0.02 12.82
N PRO A 171 -1.90 0.14 11.79
CA PRO A 171 -2.16 1.47 11.26
C PRO A 171 -2.95 2.36 12.20
N LEU A 172 -3.64 1.78 13.20
CA LEU A 172 -4.47 2.52 14.14
C LEU A 172 -3.66 3.58 14.91
N GLN A 173 -2.36 3.33 15.17
CA GLN A 173 -1.48 4.30 15.85
C GLN A 173 -1.43 5.69 15.18
N PHE A 174 -1.72 5.78 13.86
CA PHE A 174 -1.75 7.04 13.12
C PHE A 174 -3.13 7.69 13.03
N PHE A 175 -4.17 7.02 13.55
CA PHE A 175 -5.57 7.45 13.38
C PHE A 175 -6.38 7.49 14.69
N LEU A 176 -5.74 7.25 15.85
CA LEU A 176 -6.43 7.13 17.16
C LEU A 176 -7.34 8.34 17.48
N ASP A 177 -6.95 9.53 17.09
CA ASP A 177 -7.68 10.78 17.33
C ASP A 177 -8.81 11.05 16.30
N ARG A 178 -8.93 10.21 15.27
CA ARG A 178 -9.83 10.40 14.11
C ARG A 178 -10.81 9.24 13.88
N VAL A 179 -10.80 8.27 14.77
CA VAL A 179 -11.70 7.11 14.72
C VAL A 179 -12.89 7.36 15.65
N VAL A 180 -14.06 6.95 15.21
CA VAL A 180 -15.26 7.00 16.04
C VAL A 180 -15.38 5.66 16.78
N ASP A 181 -15.44 5.71 18.12
CA ASP A 181 -15.68 4.54 18.99
C ASP A 181 -17.10 3.98 18.82
#